data_45354a8b7f64aba2643a3ca46b4d02e1
#
_entry.id   45354a8b7f64aba2643a3ca46b4d02e1
#
_cell.length_a   1.000
_cell.length_b   1.000
_cell.length_c   1.000
_cell.angle_alpha   90.00
_cell.angle_beta   90.00
_cell.angle_gamma   90.00
#
_symmetry.space_group_name_H-M   'P 1'
#
loop_
_entity.id
_entity.type
_entity.pdbx_description
1 polymer ?
#
loop_
_entity_poly.entity_id
_entity_poly.type
_entity_poly.pdbx_seq_one_letter_code
_entity_poly.pdbx_strand_id
1 'polypeptide(L)'
;VNEMKSRILKILYSLSNPPSKETHIVTNLCEVLSISETELQFRADKILRKIFLEYGSFDIITIDKFNHRLIRTFSREFQLPYNFEVVIDPSNLFAETVDSIIEEVGKVETHSKLLLEFSLNKVLNEKDWDIQKDLDDFIRLLLNENDNKPITDIKSKTSEVLISDRKLLEQALEKTKKNTLKYAKDALDFIASNGLVAEDFKRKQLYKHFEDVQKEVSSKLYDNQLEISLTGEKLLYNKTLAEEKKVIIDKIQFQLLAYFYKVKKSIGKHMVIKRTLNSWTPRMLLQLMEQRLDALQSKKGIRLLGEFNTKISHVVK
;
A
#
# COMPACT_ATOMS: atom_id res chain seq x y z
N VAL A 1 11.38 13.38 -29.42
CA VAL A 1 12.44 14.37 -29.23
C VAL A 1 12.73 15.13 -30.54
N ASN A 2 12.97 14.44 -31.65
CA ASN A 2 13.24 15.09 -32.93
C ASN A 2 12.09 16.00 -33.38
N GLU A 3 10.85 15.56 -33.20
CA GLU A 3 9.67 16.38 -33.47
C GLU A 3 9.61 17.63 -32.61
N MET A 4 9.92 17.53 -31.30
CA MET A 4 9.99 18.67 -30.38
C MET A 4 11.03 19.68 -30.86
N LYS A 5 12.26 19.22 -31.16
CA LYS A 5 13.32 20.08 -31.70
C LYS A 5 12.90 20.76 -32.99
N SER A 6 12.34 19.99 -33.94
CA SER A 6 11.84 20.52 -35.21
C SER A 6 10.74 21.57 -35.02
N ARG A 7 9.79 21.32 -34.10
CA ARG A 7 8.72 22.27 -33.80
C ARG A 7 9.24 23.60 -33.23
N ILE A 8 10.17 23.53 -32.28
CA ILE A 8 10.79 24.74 -31.70
C ILE A 8 11.54 25.54 -32.78
N LEU A 9 12.34 24.85 -33.60
CA LEU A 9 13.08 25.53 -34.68
C LEU A 9 12.13 26.16 -35.72
N LYS A 10 11.05 25.49 -36.09
CA LYS A 10 10.03 26.05 -37.00
C LYS A 10 9.35 27.29 -36.42
N ILE A 11 9.00 27.26 -35.13
CA ILE A 11 8.39 28.41 -34.45
C ILE A 11 9.40 29.56 -34.40
N LEU A 12 10.65 29.35 -33.96
CA LEU A 12 11.68 30.39 -33.93
C LEU A 12 11.95 30.99 -35.33
N TYR A 13 11.97 30.14 -36.37
CA TYR A 13 12.10 30.60 -37.76
C TYR A 13 10.89 31.44 -38.19
N SER A 14 9.68 31.06 -37.87
CA SER A 14 8.46 31.82 -38.16
C SER A 14 8.45 33.18 -37.43
N LEU A 15 8.93 33.21 -36.18
CA LEU A 15 9.03 34.44 -35.39
C LEU A 15 10.12 35.40 -35.93
N SER A 16 11.21 34.86 -36.49
CA SER A 16 12.30 35.67 -37.06
C SER A 16 12.01 36.24 -38.45
N ASN A 17 11.02 35.65 -39.17
CA ASN A 17 10.68 36.04 -40.56
C ASN A 17 9.19 36.43 -40.66
N PRO A 18 8.83 37.71 -40.53
CA PRO A 18 7.48 38.19 -40.68
C PRO A 18 6.99 38.15 -42.15
N PRO A 19 5.66 37.98 -42.39
CA PRO A 19 4.61 37.82 -41.39
C PRO A 19 4.62 36.40 -40.79
N SER A 20 4.67 36.35 -39.47
CA SER A 20 4.59 35.07 -38.76
C SER A 20 3.20 34.43 -38.96
N LYS A 21 3.18 33.14 -39.30
CA LYS A 21 1.93 32.35 -39.36
C LYS A 21 1.32 32.10 -37.99
N GLU A 22 2.10 32.31 -36.95
CA GLU A 22 1.76 31.99 -35.54
C GLU A 22 1.37 33.27 -34.78
N THR A 23 0.44 34.06 -35.31
CA THR A 23 0.02 35.37 -34.72
C THR A 23 -0.36 35.26 -33.24
N HIS A 24 -1.04 34.19 -32.84
CA HIS A 24 -1.41 33.99 -31.42
C HIS A 24 -0.18 33.84 -30.52
N ILE A 25 0.88 33.15 -30.99
CA ILE A 25 2.13 32.98 -30.24
C ILE A 25 2.89 34.33 -30.14
N VAL A 26 2.90 35.11 -31.20
CA VAL A 26 3.51 36.46 -31.22
C VAL A 26 2.86 37.34 -30.16
N THR A 27 1.53 37.47 -30.19
CA THR A 27 0.77 38.32 -29.24
C THR A 27 1.05 37.88 -27.81
N ASN A 28 0.92 36.60 -27.52
CA ASN A 28 1.11 36.04 -26.19
C ASN A 28 2.55 36.29 -25.67
N LEU A 29 3.56 36.05 -26.51
CA LEU A 29 4.95 36.29 -26.13
C LEU A 29 5.27 37.76 -25.91
N CYS A 30 4.75 38.66 -26.74
CA CYS A 30 4.89 40.11 -26.55
C CYS A 30 4.28 40.57 -25.23
N GLU A 31 3.09 40.07 -24.88
CA GLU A 31 2.43 40.36 -23.60
C GLU A 31 3.22 39.82 -22.40
N VAL A 32 3.57 38.52 -22.41
CA VAL A 32 4.26 37.87 -21.29
C VAL A 32 5.66 38.47 -21.07
N LEU A 33 6.39 38.79 -22.14
CA LEU A 33 7.75 39.34 -22.06
C LEU A 33 7.76 40.87 -21.98
N SER A 34 6.60 41.53 -22.14
CA SER A 34 6.48 43.00 -22.19
C SER A 34 7.44 43.66 -23.22
N ILE A 35 7.51 43.08 -24.42
CA ILE A 35 8.38 43.56 -25.50
C ILE A 35 7.58 43.81 -26.77
N SER A 36 8.15 44.62 -27.69
CA SER A 36 7.57 44.84 -29.00
C SER A 36 7.75 43.66 -29.95
N GLU A 37 6.95 43.57 -31.00
CA GLU A 37 7.09 42.53 -32.04
C GLU A 37 8.48 42.60 -32.71
N THR A 38 9.01 43.80 -32.94
CA THR A 38 10.34 43.99 -33.52
C THR A 38 11.44 43.45 -32.62
N GLU A 39 11.33 43.69 -31.33
CA GLU A 39 12.28 43.14 -30.34
C GLU A 39 12.14 41.60 -30.24
N LEU A 40 10.91 41.06 -30.28
CA LEU A 40 10.67 39.61 -30.31
C LEU A 40 11.33 38.98 -31.53
N GLN A 41 11.17 39.57 -32.71
CA GLN A 41 11.78 39.14 -33.96
C GLN A 41 13.30 39.11 -33.87
N PHE A 42 13.89 40.18 -33.36
CA PHE A 42 15.34 40.26 -33.18
C PHE A 42 15.89 39.19 -32.23
N ARG A 43 15.20 38.99 -31.12
CA ARG A 43 15.55 37.91 -30.15
C ARG A 43 15.41 36.53 -30.75
N ALA A 44 14.35 36.27 -31.52
CA ALA A 44 14.11 34.97 -32.17
C ALA A 44 15.23 34.67 -33.19
N ASP A 45 15.64 35.65 -34.03
CA ASP A 45 16.75 35.49 -34.97
C ASP A 45 18.08 35.21 -34.23
N LYS A 46 18.37 35.98 -33.18
CA LYS A 46 19.57 35.78 -32.35
C LYS A 46 19.62 34.38 -31.73
N ILE A 47 18.50 33.88 -31.17
CA ILE A 47 18.41 32.53 -30.60
C ILE A 47 18.58 31.49 -31.69
N LEU A 48 17.92 31.66 -32.82
CA LEU A 48 18.00 30.73 -33.93
C LEU A 48 19.44 30.59 -34.45
N ARG A 49 20.13 31.69 -34.64
CA ARG A 49 21.57 31.71 -35.05
C ARG A 49 22.43 31.01 -33.98
N LYS A 50 22.20 31.29 -32.70
CA LYS A 50 22.93 30.64 -31.61
C LYS A 50 22.75 29.15 -31.63
N ILE A 51 21.51 28.67 -31.82
CA ILE A 51 21.21 27.22 -31.92
C ILE A 51 21.95 26.59 -33.11
N PHE A 52 22.02 27.26 -34.27
CA PHE A 52 22.74 26.72 -35.42
C PHE A 52 24.25 26.69 -35.21
N LEU A 53 24.81 27.71 -34.56
CA LEU A 53 26.25 27.77 -34.28
C LEU A 53 26.67 26.76 -33.20
N GLU A 54 25.80 26.53 -32.22
CA GLU A 54 26.07 25.68 -31.06
C GLU A 54 25.05 24.52 -30.97
N TYR A 55 24.75 23.87 -32.11
CA TYR A 55 23.67 22.85 -32.17
C TYR A 55 23.85 21.70 -31.16
N GLY A 56 25.11 21.39 -30.82
CA GLY A 56 25.41 20.40 -29.76
C GLY A 56 24.90 20.78 -28.37
N SER A 57 24.74 22.08 -28.09
CA SER A 57 24.20 22.61 -26.82
C SER A 57 22.66 22.69 -26.81
N PHE A 58 22.02 22.49 -27.97
CA PHE A 58 20.57 22.45 -28.08
C PHE A 58 20.04 21.07 -27.62
N ASP A 59 20.13 20.84 -26.30
CA ASP A 59 19.83 19.55 -25.68
C ASP A 59 18.40 19.52 -25.14
N ILE A 60 17.46 19.12 -25.99
CA ILE A 60 16.08 18.84 -25.64
C ILE A 60 15.94 17.35 -25.53
N ILE A 61 15.64 16.85 -24.35
CA ILE A 61 15.52 15.43 -24.04
C ILE A 61 14.28 15.17 -23.18
N THR A 62 13.80 13.96 -23.16
CA THR A 62 12.78 13.54 -22.19
C THR A 62 13.39 13.45 -20.79
N ILE A 63 12.54 13.54 -19.77
CA ILE A 63 12.97 13.39 -18.38
C ILE A 63 13.63 12.03 -18.13
N ASP A 64 13.11 10.98 -18.76
CA ASP A 64 13.68 9.63 -18.67
C ASP A 64 15.10 9.56 -19.26
N LYS A 65 15.33 10.19 -20.41
CA LYS A 65 16.66 10.26 -21.01
C LYS A 65 17.62 11.09 -20.17
N PHE A 66 17.13 12.14 -19.52
CA PHE A 66 17.90 12.94 -18.56
C PHE A 66 18.29 12.07 -17.36
N ASN A 67 17.31 11.39 -16.73
CA ASN A 67 17.54 10.50 -15.59
C ASN A 67 18.51 9.36 -15.93
N HIS A 68 18.37 8.75 -17.12
CA HIS A 68 19.31 7.74 -17.60
C HIS A 68 20.73 8.28 -17.74
N ARG A 69 20.91 9.49 -18.30
CA ARG A 69 22.21 10.15 -18.42
C ARG A 69 22.80 10.45 -17.03
N LEU A 70 21.98 10.96 -16.12
CA LEU A 70 22.37 11.25 -14.75
C LEU A 70 22.89 9.99 -14.04
N ILE A 71 22.12 8.90 -14.06
CA ILE A 71 22.50 7.64 -13.41
C ILE A 71 23.75 7.05 -14.04
N ARG A 72 23.92 7.15 -15.36
CA ARG A 72 25.12 6.66 -16.04
C ARG A 72 26.37 7.44 -15.64
N THR A 73 26.22 8.77 -15.47
CA THR A 73 27.32 9.63 -15.01
C THR A 73 27.71 9.32 -13.56
N PHE A 74 26.73 9.04 -12.71
CA PHE A 74 26.93 8.76 -11.29
C PHE A 74 26.76 7.26 -10.95
N SER A 75 27.09 6.37 -11.89
CA SER A 75 26.89 4.92 -11.72
C SER A 75 27.59 4.35 -10.50
N ARG A 76 28.75 4.90 -10.10
CA ARG A 76 29.50 4.49 -8.91
C ARG A 76 28.76 4.82 -7.61
N GLU A 77 28.22 6.04 -7.53
CA GLU A 77 27.45 6.52 -6.37
C GLU A 77 26.15 5.71 -6.19
N PHE A 78 25.58 5.25 -7.30
CA PHE A 78 24.42 4.38 -7.31
C PHE A 78 24.76 2.87 -7.15
N GLN A 79 26.05 2.53 -6.98
CA GLN A 79 26.53 1.14 -6.87
C GLN A 79 26.11 0.27 -8.06
N LEU A 80 26.05 0.84 -9.26
CA LEU A 80 25.66 0.15 -10.48
C LEU A 80 26.90 -0.26 -11.29
N PRO A 81 26.86 -1.38 -12.02
CA PRO A 81 27.90 -1.73 -12.98
C PRO A 81 28.07 -0.60 -14.01
N TYR A 82 29.30 -0.34 -14.48
CA TYR A 82 29.56 0.69 -15.47
C TYR A 82 28.79 0.46 -16.78
N ASN A 83 28.71 -0.79 -17.21
CA ASN A 83 27.98 -1.21 -18.40
C ASN A 83 26.69 -1.92 -18.00
N PHE A 84 25.60 -1.18 -17.88
CA PHE A 84 24.27 -1.74 -17.75
C PHE A 84 23.38 -1.27 -18.92
N GLU A 85 22.49 -2.15 -19.34
CA GLU A 85 21.45 -1.83 -20.31
C GLU A 85 20.17 -1.38 -19.58
N VAL A 86 19.50 -0.39 -20.14
CA VAL A 86 18.23 0.12 -19.59
C VAL A 86 17.07 -0.50 -20.34
N VAL A 87 16.25 -1.22 -19.61
CA VAL A 87 15.01 -1.81 -20.10
C VAL A 87 13.85 -0.88 -19.79
N ILE A 88 13.11 -0.47 -20.82
CA ILE A 88 11.97 0.43 -20.73
C ILE A 88 10.70 -0.36 -20.39
N ASP A 89 10.46 -1.47 -21.09
CA ASP A 89 9.32 -2.35 -20.85
C ASP A 89 9.74 -3.54 -19.95
N PRO A 90 9.27 -3.56 -18.69
CA PRO A 90 9.64 -4.60 -17.74
C PRO A 90 8.90 -5.94 -17.96
N SER A 91 7.93 -6.02 -18.87
CA SER A 91 6.97 -7.13 -18.97
C SER A 91 7.63 -8.51 -19.10
N ASN A 92 8.64 -8.64 -19.97
CA ASN A 92 9.36 -9.91 -20.12
C ASN A 92 10.14 -10.30 -18.88
N LEU A 93 10.76 -9.31 -18.22
CA LEU A 93 11.55 -9.55 -17.01
C LEU A 93 10.65 -9.92 -15.83
N PHE A 94 9.48 -9.31 -15.75
CA PHE A 94 8.48 -9.66 -14.75
C PHE A 94 7.96 -11.08 -14.93
N ALA A 95 7.57 -11.45 -16.17
CA ALA A 95 7.14 -12.81 -16.48
C ALA A 95 8.23 -13.84 -16.10
N GLU A 96 9.48 -13.62 -16.51
CA GLU A 96 10.60 -14.50 -16.16
C GLU A 96 10.84 -14.59 -14.64
N THR A 97 10.64 -13.49 -13.93
CA THR A 97 10.75 -13.46 -12.46
C THR A 97 9.67 -14.32 -11.81
N VAL A 98 8.41 -14.15 -12.23
CA VAL A 98 7.27 -14.91 -11.72
C VAL A 98 7.42 -16.40 -12.07
N ASP A 99 7.77 -16.74 -13.31
CA ASP A 99 7.98 -18.12 -13.75
C ASP A 99 9.07 -18.79 -12.92
N SER A 100 10.20 -18.09 -12.66
CA SER A 100 11.29 -18.63 -11.83
C SER A 100 10.86 -18.95 -10.39
N ILE A 101 9.91 -18.19 -9.82
CA ILE A 101 9.38 -18.44 -8.48
C ILE A 101 8.44 -19.65 -8.50
N ILE A 102 7.59 -19.76 -9.54
CA ILE A 102 6.68 -20.90 -9.71
C ILE A 102 7.47 -22.19 -9.93
N GLU A 103 8.53 -22.17 -10.69
CA GLU A 103 9.40 -23.33 -10.94
C GLU A 103 10.11 -23.86 -9.67
N GLU A 104 10.21 -23.06 -8.63
CA GLU A 104 10.76 -23.46 -7.33
C GLU A 104 9.78 -24.22 -6.44
N VAL A 105 8.50 -24.26 -6.81
CA VAL A 105 7.47 -25.03 -6.10
C VAL A 105 7.87 -26.52 -6.12
N GLY A 106 7.88 -27.11 -4.95
CA GLY A 106 8.34 -28.49 -4.75
C GLY A 106 9.86 -28.66 -4.62
N LYS A 107 10.68 -27.65 -4.97
CA LYS A 107 12.14 -27.68 -4.82
C LYS A 107 12.61 -26.93 -3.57
N VAL A 108 12.00 -25.78 -3.29
CA VAL A 108 12.30 -24.93 -2.13
C VAL A 108 11.11 -24.94 -1.19
N GLU A 109 11.26 -25.56 -0.01
CA GLU A 109 10.17 -25.78 0.94
C GLU A 109 9.52 -24.48 1.40
N THR A 110 10.30 -23.45 1.70
CA THR A 110 9.81 -22.15 2.16
C THR A 110 8.96 -21.43 1.11
N HIS A 111 9.39 -21.44 -0.15
CA HIS A 111 8.67 -20.82 -1.26
C HIS A 111 7.40 -21.62 -1.59
N SER A 112 7.48 -22.95 -1.57
CA SER A 112 6.34 -23.83 -1.77
C SER A 112 5.26 -23.61 -0.74
N LYS A 113 5.61 -23.51 0.55
CA LYS A 113 4.67 -23.20 1.64
C LYS A 113 4.02 -21.85 1.47
N LEU A 114 4.79 -20.84 1.08
CA LEU A 114 4.31 -19.48 0.89
C LEU A 114 3.28 -19.38 -0.24
N LEU A 115 3.60 -19.99 -1.40
CA LEU A 115 2.69 -20.03 -2.55
C LEU A 115 1.44 -20.87 -2.29
N LEU A 116 1.59 -22.02 -1.62
CA LEU A 116 0.45 -22.85 -1.23
C LEU A 116 -0.50 -22.10 -0.28
N GLU A 117 0.06 -21.43 0.73
CA GLU A 117 -0.75 -20.64 1.66
C GLU A 117 -1.46 -19.48 0.94
N PHE A 118 -0.80 -18.82 0.01
CA PHE A 118 -1.41 -17.77 -0.79
C PHE A 118 -2.59 -18.32 -1.60
N SER A 119 -2.40 -19.44 -2.30
CA SER A 119 -3.43 -20.12 -3.08
C SER A 119 -4.62 -20.56 -2.20
N LEU A 120 -4.36 -21.16 -1.05
CA LEU A 120 -5.40 -21.59 -0.11
C LEU A 120 -6.21 -20.41 0.43
N ASN A 121 -5.55 -19.28 0.74
CA ASN A 121 -6.24 -18.07 1.17
C ASN A 121 -7.15 -17.48 0.08
N LYS A 122 -6.76 -17.59 -1.19
CA LYS A 122 -7.62 -17.18 -2.32
C LYS A 122 -8.85 -18.06 -2.43
N VAL A 123 -8.68 -19.39 -2.43
CA VAL A 123 -9.77 -20.35 -2.53
C VAL A 123 -10.76 -20.18 -1.37
N LEU A 124 -10.27 -20.04 -0.13
CA LEU A 124 -11.10 -19.81 1.05
C LEU A 124 -11.90 -18.49 1.01
N ASN A 125 -11.46 -17.51 0.23
CA ASN A 125 -12.17 -16.26 0.02
C ASN A 125 -12.98 -16.24 -1.29
N GLU A 126 -13.26 -17.41 -1.89
CA GLU A 126 -14.04 -17.56 -3.13
C GLU A 126 -13.45 -16.78 -4.33
N LYS A 127 -12.12 -16.60 -4.34
CA LYS A 127 -11.40 -15.94 -5.45
C LYS A 127 -10.87 -17.01 -6.41
N ASP A 128 -10.55 -16.54 -7.61
CA ASP A 128 -9.90 -17.36 -8.63
C ASP A 128 -8.64 -18.05 -8.08
N TRP A 129 -8.42 -19.30 -8.46
CA TRP A 129 -7.24 -20.08 -8.05
C TRP A 129 -6.00 -19.75 -8.86
N ASP A 130 -6.13 -19.03 -9.97
CA ASP A 130 -5.01 -18.58 -10.80
C ASP A 130 -4.16 -17.58 -10.02
N ILE A 131 -3.04 -18.07 -9.50
CA ILE A 131 -2.09 -17.25 -8.76
C ILE A 131 -1.13 -16.50 -9.67
N GLN A 132 -0.91 -16.95 -10.92
CA GLN A 132 0.05 -16.31 -11.82
C GLN A 132 -0.34 -14.87 -12.12
N LYS A 133 -1.61 -14.64 -12.42
CA LYS A 133 -2.14 -13.29 -12.65
C LYS A 133 -1.93 -12.36 -11.45
N ASP A 134 -2.16 -12.85 -10.23
CA ASP A 134 -1.94 -12.03 -9.03
C ASP A 134 -0.45 -11.73 -8.81
N LEU A 135 0.42 -12.71 -9.11
CA LEU A 135 1.87 -12.50 -9.02
C LEU A 135 2.34 -11.47 -10.06
N ASP A 136 1.78 -11.51 -11.28
CA ASP A 136 2.03 -10.51 -12.32
C ASP A 136 1.55 -9.11 -11.92
N ASP A 137 0.43 -9.01 -11.22
CA ASP A 137 -0.06 -7.73 -10.69
C ASP A 137 0.79 -7.25 -9.51
N PHE A 138 1.23 -8.15 -8.63
CA PHE A 138 2.07 -7.81 -7.49
C PHE A 138 3.45 -7.32 -7.89
N ILE A 139 4.10 -7.96 -8.85
CA ILE A 139 5.46 -7.55 -9.26
C ILE A 139 5.47 -6.13 -9.83
N ARG A 140 4.37 -5.68 -10.45
CA ARG A 140 4.21 -4.31 -10.94
C ARG A 140 4.24 -3.27 -9.82
N LEU A 141 3.82 -3.63 -8.60
CA LEU A 141 3.88 -2.75 -7.45
C LEU A 141 5.31 -2.35 -7.09
N LEU A 142 6.31 -3.18 -7.42
CA LEU A 142 7.73 -2.89 -7.16
C LEU A 142 8.24 -1.65 -7.89
N LEU A 143 7.59 -1.24 -8.99
CA LEU A 143 7.92 -0.04 -9.76
C LEU A 143 6.94 1.11 -9.57
N ASN A 144 5.90 0.95 -8.76
CA ASN A 144 4.94 2.00 -8.50
C ASN A 144 5.52 3.06 -7.55
N GLU A 145 5.71 4.27 -8.04
CA GLU A 145 6.29 5.38 -7.26
C GLU A 145 5.44 5.77 -6.05
N ASN A 146 4.12 5.58 -6.10
CA ASN A 146 3.21 5.88 -4.99
C ASN A 146 3.38 4.91 -3.81
N ASP A 147 3.89 3.70 -4.06
CA ASP A 147 4.08 2.64 -3.07
C ASP A 147 5.53 2.54 -2.57
N ASN A 148 6.40 3.48 -2.96
CA ASN A 148 7.84 3.44 -2.66
C ASN A 148 8.16 3.25 -1.18
N LYS A 149 7.49 3.99 -0.28
CA LYS A 149 7.76 3.91 1.16
C LYS A 149 7.43 2.53 1.75
N PRO A 150 6.23 1.96 1.56
CA PRO A 150 5.93 0.59 2.01
C PRO A 150 6.84 -0.46 1.39
N ILE A 151 7.20 -0.31 0.12
CA ILE A 151 8.07 -1.25 -0.59
C ILE A 151 9.50 -1.16 -0.05
N THR A 152 10.02 0.03 0.20
CA THR A 152 11.34 0.22 0.81
C THR A 152 11.41 -0.43 2.20
N ASP A 153 10.35 -0.32 3.00
CA ASP A 153 10.28 -0.99 4.31
C ASP A 153 10.32 -2.53 4.17
N ILE A 154 9.66 -3.09 3.14
CA ILE A 154 9.71 -4.52 2.84
C ILE A 154 11.11 -4.94 2.36
N LYS A 155 11.72 -4.18 1.46
CA LYS A 155 13.07 -4.42 0.92
C LYS A 155 14.16 -4.39 2.00
N SER A 156 14.00 -3.54 3.01
CA SER A 156 14.97 -3.39 4.11
C SER A 156 14.98 -4.57 5.09
N LYS A 157 13.96 -5.43 5.07
CA LYS A 157 13.84 -6.58 5.97
C LYS A 157 14.33 -7.86 5.30
N THR A 158 15.03 -8.71 6.05
CA THR A 158 15.36 -10.04 5.57
C THR A 158 14.17 -11.00 5.70
N SER A 159 14.19 -12.10 4.95
CA SER A 159 13.14 -13.12 5.02
C SER A 159 12.97 -13.69 6.44
N GLU A 160 14.10 -13.87 7.17
CA GLU A 160 14.09 -14.37 8.55
C GLU A 160 13.37 -13.40 9.49
N VAL A 161 13.58 -12.09 9.32
CA VAL A 161 12.89 -11.05 10.10
C VAL A 161 11.38 -11.08 9.81
N LEU A 162 10.98 -11.20 8.56
CA LEU A 162 9.56 -11.30 8.20
C LEU A 162 8.90 -12.56 8.78
N ILE A 163 9.60 -13.69 8.78
CA ILE A 163 9.12 -14.95 9.39
C ILE A 163 9.00 -14.80 10.91
N SER A 164 9.98 -14.17 11.57
CA SER A 164 9.93 -13.93 13.02
C SER A 164 8.80 -12.98 13.41
N ASP A 165 8.64 -11.87 12.69
CA ASP A 165 7.56 -10.90 12.89
C ASP A 165 6.18 -11.57 12.73
N ARG A 166 6.03 -12.44 11.73
CA ARG A 166 4.80 -13.22 11.54
C ARG A 166 4.49 -14.09 12.74
N LYS A 167 5.47 -14.84 13.26
CA LYS A 167 5.28 -15.67 14.45
C LYS A 167 4.84 -14.85 15.67
N LEU A 168 5.41 -13.67 15.85
CA LEU A 168 5.00 -12.75 16.92
C LEU A 168 3.54 -12.30 16.75
N LEU A 169 3.11 -12.01 15.52
CA LEU A 169 1.73 -11.66 15.24
C LEU A 169 0.76 -12.83 15.48
N GLU A 170 1.14 -14.06 15.11
CA GLU A 170 0.35 -15.27 15.38
C GLU A 170 0.19 -15.50 16.89
N GLN A 171 1.27 -15.37 17.65
CA GLN A 171 1.21 -15.44 19.12
C GLN A 171 0.35 -14.33 19.73
N ALA A 172 0.45 -13.11 19.20
CA ALA A 172 -0.39 -11.99 19.64
C ALA A 172 -1.86 -12.23 19.29
N LEU A 173 -2.17 -12.84 18.13
CA LEU A 173 -3.52 -13.21 17.74
C LEU A 173 -4.14 -14.21 18.72
N GLU A 174 -3.41 -15.27 19.05
CA GLU A 174 -3.85 -16.26 20.04
C GLU A 174 -4.03 -15.68 21.43
N LYS A 175 -3.10 -14.81 21.86
CA LYS A 175 -3.20 -14.10 23.14
C LYS A 175 -4.43 -13.19 23.20
N THR A 176 -4.71 -12.45 22.13
CA THR A 176 -5.91 -11.60 22.09
C THR A 176 -7.18 -12.41 22.07
N LYS A 177 -7.22 -13.55 21.36
CA LYS A 177 -8.35 -14.49 21.39
C LYS A 177 -8.61 -15.00 22.82
N LYS A 178 -7.60 -15.55 23.48
CA LYS A 178 -7.70 -16.04 24.87
C LYS A 178 -8.19 -14.95 25.83
N ASN A 179 -7.65 -13.73 25.70
CA ASN A 179 -8.07 -12.62 26.55
C ASN A 179 -9.53 -12.23 26.29
N THR A 180 -9.97 -12.21 25.03
CA THR A 180 -11.34 -11.89 24.67
C THR A 180 -12.33 -12.89 25.27
N LEU A 181 -12.03 -14.19 25.14
CA LEU A 181 -12.83 -15.27 25.74
C LEU A 181 -12.89 -15.14 27.27
N LYS A 182 -11.74 -14.86 27.90
CA LYS A 182 -11.67 -14.66 29.35
C LYS A 182 -12.53 -13.46 29.79
N TYR A 183 -12.42 -12.31 29.15
CA TYR A 183 -13.21 -11.13 29.51
C TYR A 183 -14.71 -11.35 29.33
N ALA A 184 -15.12 -12.09 28.30
CA ALA A 184 -16.52 -12.45 28.12
C ALA A 184 -17.01 -13.43 29.22
N LYS A 185 -16.17 -14.40 29.61
CA LYS A 185 -16.45 -15.29 30.72
C LYS A 185 -16.58 -14.54 32.03
N ASP A 186 -15.58 -13.66 32.35
CA ASP A 186 -15.59 -12.85 33.58
C ASP A 186 -16.88 -11.99 33.66
N ALA A 187 -17.37 -11.50 32.52
CA ALA A 187 -18.63 -10.75 32.46
C ALA A 187 -19.85 -11.62 32.78
N LEU A 188 -19.93 -12.84 32.24
CA LEU A 188 -21.03 -13.78 32.51
C LEU A 188 -20.98 -14.24 33.97
N ASP A 189 -19.81 -14.57 34.49
CA ASP A 189 -19.62 -14.96 35.89
C ASP A 189 -20.02 -13.82 36.84
N PHE A 190 -19.71 -12.56 36.47
CA PHE A 190 -20.14 -11.38 37.23
C PHE A 190 -21.66 -11.18 37.21
N ILE A 191 -22.33 -11.40 36.07
CA ILE A 191 -23.82 -11.41 35.99
C ILE A 191 -24.40 -12.46 36.91
N ALA A 192 -23.90 -13.71 36.84
CA ALA A 192 -24.36 -14.79 37.65
C ALA A 192 -24.15 -14.58 39.14
N SER A 193 -22.99 -14.02 39.57
CA SER A 193 -22.68 -13.72 40.97
C SER A 193 -23.62 -12.68 41.60
N ASN A 194 -24.28 -11.85 40.78
CA ASN A 194 -25.31 -10.89 41.22
C ASN A 194 -26.74 -11.50 41.15
N GLY A 195 -26.88 -12.81 40.97
CA GLY A 195 -28.17 -13.48 40.93
C GLY A 195 -29.02 -13.21 39.69
N LEU A 196 -28.36 -12.74 38.61
CA LEU A 196 -29.02 -12.42 37.35
C LEU A 196 -28.83 -13.54 36.31
N VAL A 197 -29.81 -13.69 35.45
CA VAL A 197 -29.83 -14.68 34.34
C VAL A 197 -30.13 -13.98 33.01
N ALA A 198 -29.98 -14.69 31.92
CA ALA A 198 -30.19 -14.13 30.56
C ALA A 198 -31.60 -13.50 30.39
N GLU A 199 -32.63 -14.07 31.01
CA GLU A 199 -34.03 -13.64 30.96
C GLU A 199 -34.25 -12.26 31.58
N ASP A 200 -33.39 -11.83 32.51
CA ASP A 200 -33.51 -10.54 33.21
C ASP A 200 -33.15 -9.38 32.30
N PHE A 201 -32.37 -9.65 31.23
CA PHE A 201 -31.97 -8.65 30.25
C PHE A 201 -32.93 -8.56 29.09
N LYS A 202 -33.16 -7.33 28.61
CA LYS A 202 -34.03 -7.05 27.46
C LYS A 202 -33.59 -7.85 26.24
N ARG A 203 -34.50 -8.70 25.71
CA ARG A 203 -34.26 -9.59 24.59
C ARG A 203 -33.01 -10.49 24.77
N LYS A 204 -32.55 -10.69 25.99
CA LYS A 204 -31.32 -11.43 26.33
C LYS A 204 -30.05 -10.87 25.63
N GLN A 205 -30.09 -9.66 25.09
CA GLN A 205 -29.07 -9.13 24.15
C GLN A 205 -27.70 -9.06 24.79
N LEU A 206 -27.58 -8.53 26.01
CA LEU A 206 -26.30 -8.41 26.70
C LEU A 206 -25.68 -9.76 27.04
N TYR A 207 -26.49 -10.65 27.59
CA TYR A 207 -26.04 -11.98 27.96
C TYR A 207 -25.61 -12.78 26.73
N LYS A 208 -26.44 -12.77 25.68
CA LYS A 208 -26.15 -13.44 24.40
C LYS A 208 -24.90 -12.86 23.73
N HIS A 209 -24.64 -11.55 23.83
CA HIS A 209 -23.43 -10.94 23.29
C HIS A 209 -22.18 -11.60 23.89
N PHE A 210 -22.09 -11.74 25.21
CA PHE A 210 -20.95 -12.40 25.86
C PHE A 210 -20.87 -13.89 25.55
N GLU A 211 -22.01 -14.60 25.46
CA GLU A 211 -22.02 -16.00 25.02
C GLU A 211 -21.51 -16.16 23.56
N ASP A 212 -21.96 -15.31 22.66
CA ASP A 212 -21.54 -15.37 21.25
C ASP A 212 -20.06 -15.06 21.11
N VAL A 213 -19.51 -14.13 21.92
CA VAL A 213 -18.06 -13.87 22.00
C VAL A 213 -17.30 -15.10 22.49
N GLN A 214 -17.87 -15.90 23.44
CA GLN A 214 -17.22 -17.13 23.87
C GLN A 214 -17.21 -18.24 22.82
N LYS A 215 -18.21 -18.27 21.93
CA LYS A 215 -18.23 -19.21 20.81
C LYS A 215 -17.24 -18.83 19.73
N GLU A 216 -17.24 -17.55 19.33
CA GLU A 216 -16.39 -17.06 18.25
C GLU A 216 -16.05 -15.58 18.43
N VAL A 217 -14.77 -15.23 18.25
CA VAL A 217 -14.33 -13.82 18.19
C VAL A 217 -14.56 -13.28 16.78
N SER A 218 -15.69 -12.63 16.56
CA SER A 218 -16.13 -12.12 15.26
C SER A 218 -16.19 -10.59 15.22
N SER A 219 -15.92 -10.04 14.03
CA SER A 219 -16.06 -8.60 13.77
C SER A 219 -17.50 -8.09 13.95
N LYS A 220 -18.49 -8.94 13.72
CA LYS A 220 -19.92 -8.63 13.91
C LYS A 220 -20.28 -8.29 15.37
N LEU A 221 -19.44 -8.75 16.31
CA LEU A 221 -19.62 -8.50 17.75
C LEU A 221 -18.95 -7.20 18.22
N TYR A 222 -18.20 -6.53 17.36
CA TYR A 222 -17.50 -5.28 17.68
C TYR A 222 -18.45 -4.08 17.68
N ASP A 223 -19.31 -3.98 16.68
CA ASP A 223 -20.23 -2.87 16.49
C ASP A 223 -21.66 -3.33 16.70
N ASN A 224 -22.24 -2.94 17.85
CA ASN A 224 -23.61 -3.31 18.22
C ASN A 224 -24.27 -2.20 19.05
N GLN A 225 -25.60 -2.22 19.08
CA GLN A 225 -26.40 -1.21 19.77
C GLN A 225 -26.44 -1.37 21.30
N LEU A 226 -25.75 -2.36 21.87
CA LEU A 226 -25.70 -2.58 23.33
C LEU A 226 -25.03 -1.44 24.07
N GLU A 227 -24.07 -0.79 23.43
CA GLU A 227 -23.37 0.37 23.97
C GLU A 227 -24.36 1.47 24.39
N ILE A 228 -25.36 1.77 23.54
CA ILE A 228 -26.41 2.75 23.80
C ILE A 228 -27.22 2.38 25.06
N SER A 229 -27.48 1.10 25.26
CA SER A 229 -28.20 0.63 26.45
C SER A 229 -27.32 0.63 27.71
N LEU A 230 -26.05 0.33 27.57
CA LEU A 230 -25.09 0.32 28.67
C LEU A 230 -24.69 1.72 29.14
N THR A 231 -24.73 2.72 28.24
CA THR A 231 -24.49 4.13 28.59
C THR A 231 -25.67 4.82 29.28
N GLY A 232 -26.82 4.12 29.38
CA GLY A 232 -28.01 4.63 30.09
C GLY A 232 -29.05 5.31 29.22
N GLU A 233 -28.83 5.40 27.89
CA GLU A 233 -29.82 5.98 26.97
C GLU A 233 -31.06 5.09 26.76
N LYS A 234 -30.92 3.77 26.99
CA LYS A 234 -32.01 2.80 26.92
C LYS A 234 -31.90 1.78 28.06
N LEU A 235 -33.06 1.31 28.54
CA LEU A 235 -33.12 0.31 29.61
C LEU A 235 -32.51 -1.03 29.16
N LEU A 236 -31.70 -1.65 30.03
CA LEU A 236 -31.12 -2.97 29.85
C LEU A 236 -32.10 -4.10 30.09
N TYR A 237 -33.25 -3.82 30.73
CA TYR A 237 -34.28 -4.78 31.15
C TYR A 237 -35.66 -4.42 30.63
N ASN A 238 -36.60 -5.34 30.70
CA ASN A 238 -38.02 -5.10 30.37
C ASN A 238 -38.71 -4.41 31.56
N LYS A 239 -39.71 -3.57 31.28
CA LYS A 239 -40.50 -2.86 32.30
C LYS A 239 -41.21 -3.83 33.27
N THR A 240 -41.48 -5.06 32.85
CA THR A 240 -42.14 -6.10 33.60
C THR A 240 -41.21 -6.87 34.56
N LEU A 241 -39.91 -6.57 34.59
CA LEU A 241 -38.97 -7.23 35.50
C LEU A 241 -39.25 -6.81 36.97
N ALA A 242 -39.03 -7.74 37.93
CA ALA A 242 -39.17 -7.47 39.35
C ALA A 242 -38.27 -6.29 39.80
N GLU A 243 -38.81 -5.40 40.68
CA GLU A 243 -38.11 -4.18 41.07
C GLU A 243 -36.75 -4.46 41.72
N GLU A 244 -36.65 -5.51 42.53
CA GLU A 244 -35.37 -5.92 43.15
C GLU A 244 -34.28 -6.13 42.11
N LYS A 245 -34.59 -6.82 41.01
CA LYS A 245 -33.64 -7.11 39.93
C LYS A 245 -33.30 -5.85 39.11
N LYS A 246 -34.25 -4.94 38.91
CA LYS A 246 -34.01 -3.67 38.25
C LYS A 246 -32.97 -2.85 39.02
N VAL A 247 -33.13 -2.74 40.35
CA VAL A 247 -32.18 -2.03 41.22
C VAL A 247 -30.78 -2.66 41.15
N ILE A 248 -30.71 -3.98 41.11
CA ILE A 248 -29.43 -4.70 40.96
C ILE A 248 -28.78 -4.34 39.61
N ILE A 249 -29.53 -4.42 38.50
CA ILE A 249 -29.00 -4.13 37.17
C ILE A 249 -28.51 -2.69 37.07
N ASP A 250 -29.27 -1.70 37.56
CA ASP A 250 -28.90 -0.29 37.55
C ASP A 250 -27.62 -0.04 38.39
N LYS A 251 -27.51 -0.73 39.54
CA LYS A 251 -26.31 -0.62 40.40
C LYS A 251 -25.04 -1.15 39.71
N ILE A 252 -25.14 -2.22 38.95
CA ILE A 252 -23.97 -2.87 38.32
C ILE A 252 -23.75 -2.43 36.87
N GLN A 253 -24.61 -1.57 36.33
CA GLN A 253 -24.55 -1.13 34.92
C GLN A 253 -23.18 -0.60 34.52
N PHE A 254 -22.54 0.20 35.37
CA PHE A 254 -21.21 0.73 35.12
C PHE A 254 -20.13 -0.36 35.00
N GLN A 255 -20.23 -1.41 35.86
CA GLN A 255 -19.32 -2.56 35.78
C GLN A 255 -19.57 -3.39 34.52
N LEU A 256 -20.84 -3.56 34.12
CA LEU A 256 -21.20 -4.23 32.86
C LEU A 256 -20.67 -3.49 31.64
N LEU A 257 -20.76 -2.15 31.65
CA LEU A 257 -20.15 -1.29 30.63
C LEU A 257 -18.63 -1.45 30.57
N ALA A 258 -17.97 -1.53 31.72
CA ALA A 258 -16.53 -1.75 31.79
C ALA A 258 -16.10 -3.11 31.19
N TYR A 259 -16.86 -4.18 31.48
CA TYR A 259 -16.63 -5.49 30.84
C TYR A 259 -16.86 -5.43 29.34
N PHE A 260 -17.94 -4.78 28.90
CA PHE A 260 -18.24 -4.62 27.49
C PHE A 260 -17.10 -3.90 26.74
N TYR A 261 -16.57 -2.83 27.28
CA TYR A 261 -15.43 -2.11 26.67
C TYR A 261 -14.14 -2.94 26.66
N LYS A 262 -13.86 -3.74 27.71
CA LYS A 262 -12.72 -4.66 27.69
C LYS A 262 -12.84 -5.67 26.54
N VAL A 263 -14.02 -6.27 26.36
CA VAL A 263 -14.31 -7.21 25.29
C VAL A 263 -14.20 -6.51 23.93
N LYS A 264 -14.87 -5.37 23.75
CA LYS A 264 -14.84 -4.58 22.50
C LYS A 264 -13.43 -4.22 22.10
N LYS A 265 -12.63 -3.68 23.01
CA LYS A 265 -11.23 -3.33 22.78
C LYS A 265 -10.38 -4.55 22.38
N SER A 266 -10.63 -5.70 23.02
CA SER A 266 -9.91 -6.95 22.71
C SER A 266 -10.29 -7.50 21.34
N ILE A 267 -11.57 -7.48 20.96
CA ILE A 267 -12.05 -7.82 19.61
C ILE A 267 -11.40 -6.91 18.57
N GLY A 268 -11.39 -5.60 18.81
CA GLY A 268 -10.74 -4.64 17.90
C GLY A 268 -9.27 -4.96 17.65
N LYS A 269 -8.52 -5.25 18.72
CA LYS A 269 -7.10 -5.68 18.60
C LYS A 269 -6.97 -6.98 17.80
N HIS A 270 -7.81 -7.98 18.10
CA HIS A 270 -7.83 -9.24 17.38
C HIS A 270 -8.07 -9.04 15.88
N MET A 271 -9.04 -8.19 15.51
CA MET A 271 -9.36 -7.87 14.12
C MET A 271 -8.18 -7.20 13.37
N VAL A 272 -7.51 -6.24 14.01
CA VAL A 272 -6.35 -5.57 13.42
C VAL A 272 -5.22 -6.57 13.17
N ILE A 273 -4.89 -7.40 14.16
CA ILE A 273 -3.83 -8.41 14.02
C ILE A 273 -4.20 -9.43 12.94
N LYS A 274 -5.44 -9.91 12.90
CA LYS A 274 -5.92 -10.84 11.87
C LYS A 274 -5.82 -10.24 10.47
N ARG A 275 -6.22 -8.98 10.27
CA ARG A 275 -6.08 -8.27 8.98
C ARG A 275 -4.62 -8.11 8.59
N THR A 276 -3.75 -7.79 9.54
CA THR A 276 -2.31 -7.68 9.29
C THR A 276 -1.73 -9.02 8.85
N LEU A 277 -2.07 -10.12 9.51
CA LEU A 277 -1.65 -11.47 9.12
C LEU A 277 -2.16 -11.88 7.73
N ASN A 278 -3.40 -11.55 7.39
CA ASN A 278 -3.94 -11.84 6.06
C ASN A 278 -3.17 -11.13 4.93
N SER A 279 -2.58 -9.96 5.22
CA SER A 279 -1.73 -9.23 4.28
C SER A 279 -0.24 -9.63 4.35
N TRP A 280 0.13 -10.56 5.24
CA TRP A 280 1.54 -10.91 5.46
C TRP A 280 2.12 -11.77 4.35
N THR A 281 1.37 -12.77 3.92
CA THR A 281 1.76 -13.66 2.80
C THR A 281 2.02 -12.89 1.51
N PRO A 282 1.14 -11.95 1.06
CA PRO A 282 1.44 -11.03 -0.05
C PRO A 282 2.73 -10.23 0.13
N ARG A 283 3.02 -9.74 1.34
CA ARG A 283 4.27 -8.98 1.61
C ARG A 283 5.52 -9.85 1.46
N MET A 284 5.47 -11.08 1.96
CA MET A 284 6.58 -12.03 1.80
C MET A 284 6.80 -12.42 0.33
N LEU A 285 5.71 -12.58 -0.44
CA LEU A 285 5.79 -12.81 -1.89
C LEU A 285 6.41 -11.61 -2.61
N LEU A 286 6.03 -10.39 -2.26
CA LEU A 286 6.59 -9.18 -2.84
C LEU A 286 8.11 -9.08 -2.58
N GLN A 287 8.55 -9.42 -1.37
CA GLN A 287 9.98 -9.47 -1.03
C GLN A 287 10.72 -10.54 -1.85
N LEU A 288 10.15 -11.73 -1.98
CA LEU A 288 10.72 -12.80 -2.77
C LEU A 288 10.85 -12.39 -4.25
N MET A 289 9.82 -11.74 -4.81
CA MET A 289 9.84 -11.22 -6.17
C MET A 289 10.94 -10.16 -6.36
N GLU A 290 11.06 -9.25 -5.40
CA GLU A 290 12.08 -8.20 -5.46
C GLU A 290 13.49 -8.78 -5.45
N GLN A 291 13.77 -9.72 -4.54
CA GLN A 291 15.07 -10.38 -4.48
C GLN A 291 15.37 -11.14 -5.77
N ARG A 292 14.38 -11.80 -6.35
CA ARG A 292 14.54 -12.54 -7.60
C ARG A 292 14.72 -11.61 -8.80
N LEU A 293 13.97 -10.53 -8.85
CA LEU A 293 14.08 -9.50 -9.88
C LEU A 293 15.48 -8.86 -9.87
N ASP A 294 15.97 -8.46 -8.69
CA ASP A 294 17.32 -7.87 -8.58
C ASP A 294 18.43 -8.86 -8.98
N ALA A 295 18.29 -10.14 -8.60
CA ALA A 295 19.21 -11.19 -9.02
C ALA A 295 19.22 -11.39 -10.54
N LEU A 296 18.05 -11.41 -11.20
CA LEU A 296 17.93 -11.51 -12.66
C LEU A 296 18.48 -10.29 -13.37
N GLN A 297 18.19 -9.10 -12.89
CA GLN A 297 18.74 -7.84 -13.41
C GLN A 297 20.28 -7.84 -13.33
N SER A 298 20.81 -8.24 -12.18
CA SER A 298 22.26 -8.29 -11.95
C SER A 298 22.93 -9.32 -12.84
N LYS A 299 22.33 -10.50 -13.00
CA LYS A 299 22.83 -11.57 -13.89
C LYS A 299 22.85 -11.14 -15.36
N LYS A 300 21.83 -10.39 -15.82
CA LYS A 300 21.72 -9.93 -17.21
C LYS A 300 22.44 -8.60 -17.47
N GLY A 301 22.93 -7.91 -16.46
CA GLY A 301 23.53 -6.57 -16.60
C GLY A 301 22.53 -5.50 -17.03
N ILE A 302 21.27 -5.63 -16.64
CA ILE A 302 20.18 -4.73 -17.02
C ILE A 302 19.63 -3.99 -15.80
N ARG A 303 18.99 -2.84 -16.04
CA ARG A 303 18.23 -2.09 -15.02
C ARG A 303 16.93 -1.56 -15.61
N LEU A 304 15.89 -1.54 -14.80
CA LEU A 304 14.58 -1.04 -15.20
C LEU A 304 14.53 0.49 -15.09
N LEU A 305 13.98 1.15 -16.12
CA LEU A 305 13.84 2.60 -16.16
C LEU A 305 13.02 3.13 -14.96
N GLY A 306 11.97 2.44 -14.56
CA GLY A 306 11.11 2.82 -13.43
C GLY A 306 11.81 2.86 -12.06
N GLU A 307 12.99 2.21 -11.90
CA GLU A 307 13.74 2.27 -10.65
C GLU A 307 14.55 3.56 -10.48
N PHE A 308 14.77 4.30 -11.57
CA PHE A 308 15.69 5.44 -11.57
C PHE A 308 15.18 6.59 -10.73
N ASN A 309 13.89 6.91 -10.81
CA ASN A 309 13.31 7.99 -10.03
C ASN A 309 13.46 7.74 -8.52
N THR A 310 13.25 6.51 -8.09
CA THR A 310 13.43 6.09 -6.70
C THR A 310 14.88 6.22 -6.26
N LYS A 311 15.83 5.71 -7.04
CA LYS A 311 17.27 5.79 -6.72
C LYS A 311 17.77 7.23 -6.66
N ILE A 312 17.39 8.07 -7.62
CA ILE A 312 17.76 9.50 -7.63
C ILE A 312 17.21 10.20 -6.37
N SER A 313 15.95 9.94 -6.00
CA SER A 313 15.35 10.58 -4.84
C SER A 313 16.02 10.20 -3.51
N HIS A 314 16.69 9.06 -3.44
CA HIS A 314 17.45 8.63 -2.26
C HIS A 314 18.84 9.29 -2.15
N VAL A 315 19.47 9.62 -3.28
CA VAL A 315 20.83 10.19 -3.30
C VAL A 315 20.81 11.72 -3.24
N VAL A 316 19.74 12.35 -3.73
CA VAL A 316 19.62 13.83 -3.77
C VAL A 316 19.07 14.40 -2.45
N LYS A 317 18.63 13.57 -1.53
CA LYS A 317 18.27 13.97 -0.15
C LYS A 317 19.50 14.01 0.75
#